data_55f0cec51fafe67dd821984c6c0d9c90
#
_entry.id   55f0cec51fafe67dd821984c6c0d9c90
#
_cell.length_a   1.000
_cell.length_b   1.000
_cell.length_c   1.000
_cell.angle_alpha   90.00
_cell.angle_beta   90.00
_cell.angle_gamma   90.00
#
_symmetry.space_group_name_H-M   'P 1'
#
loop_
_entity.id
_entity.type
_entity.pdbx_description
1 polymer ?
#
loop_
_entity_poly.entity_id
_entity_poly.type
_entity_poly.pdbx_seq_one_letter_code
_entity_poly.pdbx_strand_id
1 'polypeptide(L)'
;MRSVNQYTIDVDAKGRYSNSRGKCMARMNEGVQKQSMIQVSNIERFATHDGPGIRTTIFLKGCTLHCPWCANPETWSIQPVLLHDASKCIQCRRCETICPNHAITFPFTWKQDLCSDCRKCEDICLAEAISFSGKKMKIADLVAEVCKDWDYYEQSHGGVTISGGEPFTQFEAFLALLKACKAAGLHVAVETTGNFTQEKLLQALPYIDCFLMDCKHLDADKLAAVTGGNLALIQANFAYLSKHCPDKVIVRMPVIPRFNEDCCKDVIDYAKSLHFKEVHLLPFHTMGKSKWHQMQKDFHYEKDAMMDKESLLPYVDYGKARGIHVQIGG
;
A
#
# COMPACT_ATOMS: atom_id res chain seq x y z
N MET A 1 -3.67 29.40 -31.94
CA MET A 1 -2.77 28.39 -32.50
C MET A 1 -1.59 28.25 -31.52
N ARG A 2 -1.60 27.27 -30.64
CA ARG A 2 -0.48 26.94 -29.76
C ARG A 2 0.23 25.73 -30.35
N SER A 3 1.53 25.85 -30.53
CA SER A 3 2.42 24.88 -31.14
C SER A 3 2.38 23.53 -30.41
N VAL A 4 2.15 22.47 -31.18
CA VAL A 4 2.32 21.10 -30.77
C VAL A 4 3.82 20.89 -30.50
N ASN A 5 4.20 20.62 -29.24
CA ASN A 5 5.56 20.24 -28.92
C ASN A 5 5.91 18.94 -29.65
N GLN A 6 6.86 19.06 -30.57
CA GLN A 6 7.51 17.92 -31.21
C GLN A 6 8.30 17.17 -30.14
N TYR A 7 7.87 15.94 -29.82
CA TYR A 7 8.67 14.99 -29.05
C TYR A 7 9.91 14.63 -29.88
N THR A 8 11.07 15.15 -29.51
CA THR A 8 12.34 14.70 -30.07
C THR A 8 12.62 13.30 -29.53
N ILE A 9 12.57 12.32 -30.42
CA ILE A 9 12.98 10.94 -30.13
C ILE A 9 14.50 10.93 -30.22
N ASP A 10 15.20 10.92 -29.08
CA ASP A 10 16.64 10.72 -29.02
C ASP A 10 17.01 9.29 -29.38
N VAL A 11 17.73 9.12 -30.46
CA VAL A 11 18.26 7.84 -30.95
C VAL A 11 19.77 7.85 -30.73
N ASP A 12 20.33 6.84 -30.05
CA ASP A 12 21.80 6.74 -29.88
C ASP A 12 22.50 6.46 -31.21
N ALA A 13 23.83 6.63 -31.23
CA ALA A 13 24.65 6.43 -32.42
C ALA A 13 24.60 5.01 -33.04
N LYS A 14 23.85 4.08 -32.41
CA LYS A 14 23.61 2.70 -32.87
C LYS A 14 22.14 2.48 -33.27
N GLY A 15 21.35 3.55 -33.44
CA GLY A 15 19.94 3.47 -33.87
C GLY A 15 18.98 2.95 -32.78
N ARG A 16 19.37 2.94 -31.53
CA ARG A 16 18.53 2.50 -30.42
C ARG A 16 17.80 3.69 -29.82
N TYR A 17 16.50 3.58 -29.65
CA TYR A 17 15.69 4.58 -28.98
C TYR A 17 16.14 4.73 -27.51
N SER A 18 16.76 5.86 -27.16
CA SER A 18 17.05 6.22 -25.78
C SER A 18 15.81 6.86 -25.16
N ASN A 19 14.68 6.14 -25.11
CA ASN A 19 13.60 6.62 -24.28
C ASN A 19 13.98 6.46 -22.79
N SER A 20 13.48 7.33 -21.95
CA SER A 20 13.69 7.35 -20.50
C SER A 20 13.39 6.01 -19.85
N ARG A 21 12.42 5.25 -20.38
CA ARG A 21 12.10 3.86 -20.05
C ARG A 21 13.25 2.88 -20.31
N GLY A 22 13.98 3.04 -21.41
CA GLY A 22 15.17 2.23 -21.73
C GLY A 22 16.30 2.47 -20.72
N LYS A 23 16.44 3.69 -20.19
CA LYS A 23 17.42 4.03 -19.15
C LYS A 23 17.08 3.35 -17.83
N CYS A 24 15.80 3.31 -17.41
CA CYS A 24 15.32 2.61 -16.23
C CYS A 24 15.68 1.11 -16.31
N MET A 25 15.36 0.46 -17.41
CA MET A 25 15.63 -0.95 -17.65
C MET A 25 17.12 -1.30 -17.74
N ALA A 26 17.95 -0.45 -18.34
CA ALA A 26 19.39 -0.66 -18.44
C ALA A 26 20.08 -0.62 -17.07
N ARG A 27 19.70 0.31 -16.19
CA ARG A 27 20.24 0.45 -14.84
C ARG A 27 19.89 -0.74 -13.94
N MET A 28 18.74 -1.40 -14.15
CA MET A 28 18.35 -2.61 -13.41
C MET A 28 19.32 -3.78 -13.59
N ASN A 29 19.92 -3.93 -14.77
CA ASN A 29 20.74 -5.12 -15.07
C ASN A 29 22.05 -5.19 -14.28
N GLU A 30 22.48 -4.12 -13.63
CA GLU A 30 23.75 -4.02 -12.93
C GLU A 30 23.69 -4.42 -11.43
N GLY A 31 22.51 -4.54 -10.81
CA GLY A 31 22.42 -4.67 -9.34
C GLY A 31 21.35 -5.59 -8.74
N VAL A 32 20.47 -6.19 -9.55
CA VAL A 32 19.33 -6.95 -9.02
C VAL A 32 19.67 -8.43 -8.87
N GLN A 33 19.51 -8.99 -7.65
CA GLN A 33 19.48 -10.44 -7.45
C GLN A 33 18.28 -11.02 -8.22
N LYS A 34 18.57 -11.62 -9.41
CA LYS A 34 17.58 -12.04 -10.43
C LYS A 34 16.51 -13.04 -9.95
N GLN A 35 16.61 -13.59 -8.73
CA GLN A 35 15.73 -14.66 -8.24
C GLN A 35 14.88 -14.29 -7.02
N SER A 36 15.04 -13.11 -6.43
CA SER A 36 14.24 -12.73 -5.27
C SER A 36 12.78 -12.56 -5.64
N MET A 37 11.89 -13.18 -4.85
CA MET A 37 10.44 -13.22 -5.04
C MET A 37 9.75 -12.47 -3.92
N ILE A 38 8.64 -11.82 -4.23
CA ILE A 38 7.81 -11.09 -3.27
C ILE A 38 6.33 -11.37 -3.53
N GLN A 39 5.52 -11.41 -2.47
CA GLN A 39 4.07 -11.57 -2.57
C GLN A 39 3.40 -10.21 -2.77
N VAL A 40 2.75 -10.02 -3.90
CA VAL A 40 2.06 -8.80 -4.31
C VAL A 40 0.56 -9.06 -4.33
N SER A 41 -0.22 -8.18 -3.71
CA SER A 41 -1.68 -8.21 -3.77
C SER A 41 -2.19 -7.55 -5.03
N ASN A 42 -1.71 -6.34 -5.32
CA ASN A 42 -2.15 -5.52 -6.45
C ASN A 42 -1.03 -4.57 -6.92
N ILE A 43 -1.16 -4.06 -8.12
CA ILE A 43 -0.38 -2.95 -8.67
C ILE A 43 -1.38 -1.93 -9.23
N GLU A 44 -1.39 -0.74 -8.65
CA GLU A 44 -2.23 0.37 -9.09
C GLU A 44 -1.38 1.42 -9.79
N ARG A 45 -1.75 1.73 -11.02
CA ARG A 45 -1.06 2.73 -11.82
C ARG A 45 -1.80 4.07 -11.75
N PHE A 46 -1.09 5.16 -11.96
CA PHE A 46 -1.64 6.52 -11.95
C PHE A 46 -2.27 6.94 -10.62
N ALA A 47 -1.79 6.41 -9.49
CA ALA A 47 -2.19 6.84 -8.17
C ALA A 47 -1.75 8.29 -7.92
N THR A 48 -2.67 9.13 -7.45
CA THR A 48 -2.44 10.56 -7.18
C THR A 48 -2.55 10.90 -5.69
N HIS A 49 -2.85 9.90 -4.86
CA HIS A 49 -3.08 10.05 -3.42
C HIS A 49 -2.10 9.24 -2.55
N ASP A 50 -1.10 8.63 -3.16
CA ASP A 50 -0.14 7.73 -2.50
C ASP A 50 1.26 8.35 -2.42
N GLY A 51 1.33 9.65 -2.20
CA GLY A 51 2.55 10.43 -2.10
C GLY A 51 2.71 11.46 -3.24
N PRO A 52 3.86 12.15 -3.32
CA PRO A 52 4.07 13.23 -4.27
C PRO A 52 3.99 12.79 -5.74
N GLY A 53 3.31 13.56 -6.56
CA GLY A 53 3.20 13.36 -8.00
C GLY A 53 2.36 12.14 -8.42
N ILE A 54 2.45 11.75 -9.68
CA ILE A 54 1.79 10.54 -10.21
C ILE A 54 2.65 9.32 -9.85
N ARG A 55 2.01 8.27 -9.33
CA ARG A 55 2.73 7.11 -8.81
C ARG A 55 2.17 5.80 -9.34
N THR A 56 3.01 4.77 -9.32
CA THR A 56 2.54 3.39 -9.36
C THR A 56 2.67 2.80 -7.98
N THR A 57 1.54 2.39 -7.38
CA THR A 57 1.49 1.81 -6.05
C THR A 57 1.52 0.30 -6.11
N ILE A 58 2.49 -0.31 -5.43
CA ILE A 58 2.62 -1.76 -5.27
C ILE A 58 2.06 -2.14 -3.91
N PHE A 59 0.97 -2.90 -3.88
CA PHE A 59 0.37 -3.42 -2.66
C PHE A 59 0.96 -4.79 -2.33
N LEU A 60 1.73 -4.87 -1.24
CA LEU A 60 2.32 -6.12 -0.77
C LEU A 60 1.34 -6.88 0.13
N LYS A 61 1.57 -8.19 0.26
CA LYS A 61 0.85 -9.08 1.18
C LYS A 61 1.56 -9.12 2.54
N GLY A 62 0.79 -9.41 3.59
CA GLY A 62 1.24 -9.48 4.98
C GLY A 62 1.04 -8.16 5.72
N CYS A 63 0.36 -8.20 6.87
CA CYS A 63 0.22 -7.07 7.77
C CYS A 63 0.28 -7.55 9.23
N THR A 64 0.90 -6.77 10.09
CA THR A 64 0.95 -7.03 11.54
C THR A 64 -0.26 -6.46 12.27
N LEU A 65 -1.05 -5.60 11.62
CA LEU A 65 -2.26 -5.00 12.15
C LEU A 65 -3.50 -5.63 11.50
N HIS A 66 -4.62 -5.64 12.26
CA HIS A 66 -5.93 -6.15 11.81
C HIS A 66 -7.01 -5.09 12.01
N CYS A 67 -6.83 -3.94 11.37
CA CYS A 67 -7.75 -2.79 11.51
C CYS A 67 -9.15 -3.14 11.03
N PRO A 68 -10.23 -2.97 11.85
CA PRO A 68 -11.59 -3.36 11.44
C PRO A 68 -12.20 -2.50 10.32
N TRP A 69 -11.53 -1.41 9.93
CA TRP A 69 -11.88 -0.55 8.79
C TRP A 69 -11.01 -0.77 7.55
N CYS A 70 -10.14 -1.78 7.55
CA CYS A 70 -9.15 -1.97 6.50
C CYS A 70 -9.77 -2.01 5.11
N ALA A 71 -9.22 -1.20 4.18
CA ALA A 71 -9.65 -1.20 2.77
C ALA A 71 -9.16 -2.45 2.02
N ASN A 72 -8.08 -3.09 2.51
CA ASN A 72 -7.43 -4.22 1.89
C ASN A 72 -7.23 -5.40 2.86
N PRO A 73 -8.30 -5.94 3.48
CA PRO A 73 -8.19 -7.01 4.48
C PRO A 73 -7.57 -8.29 3.92
N GLU A 74 -7.67 -8.49 2.61
CA GLU A 74 -7.04 -9.60 1.90
C GLU A 74 -5.51 -9.56 1.96
N THR A 75 -4.93 -8.42 2.31
CA THR A 75 -3.47 -8.28 2.46
C THR A 75 -2.95 -8.72 3.83
N TRP A 76 -3.79 -8.99 4.82
CA TRP A 76 -3.33 -9.39 6.15
C TRP A 76 -2.48 -10.66 6.14
N SER A 77 -2.90 -11.67 5.38
CA SER A 77 -2.11 -12.89 5.16
C SER A 77 -1.02 -12.64 4.10
N ILE A 78 0.19 -13.20 4.32
CA ILE A 78 1.22 -13.24 3.28
C ILE A 78 0.80 -14.20 2.16
N GLN A 79 0.10 -15.29 2.52
CA GLN A 79 -0.37 -16.27 1.54
C GLN A 79 -1.51 -15.69 0.69
N PRO A 80 -1.69 -16.18 -0.55
CA PRO A 80 -2.85 -15.84 -1.35
C PRO A 80 -4.17 -16.11 -0.63
N VAL A 81 -5.15 -15.23 -0.84
CA VAL A 81 -6.47 -15.30 -0.23
C VAL A 81 -7.51 -15.41 -1.35
N LEU A 82 -8.39 -16.40 -1.23
CA LEU A 82 -9.54 -16.54 -2.13
C LEU A 82 -10.59 -15.49 -1.80
N LEU A 83 -11.08 -14.82 -2.82
CA LEU A 83 -12.18 -13.90 -2.80
C LEU A 83 -13.38 -14.54 -3.53
N HIS A 84 -14.53 -14.64 -2.85
CA HIS A 84 -15.74 -15.18 -3.42
C HIS A 84 -16.85 -14.14 -3.51
N ASP A 85 -17.19 -13.76 -4.72
CA ASP A 85 -18.31 -12.83 -4.97
C ASP A 85 -19.64 -13.62 -5.02
N ALA A 86 -20.36 -13.59 -3.90
CA ALA A 86 -21.63 -14.30 -3.77
C ALA A 86 -22.70 -13.78 -4.74
N SER A 87 -22.63 -12.50 -5.18
CA SER A 87 -23.58 -11.91 -6.11
C SER A 87 -23.44 -12.46 -7.54
N LYS A 88 -22.24 -12.90 -7.91
CA LYS A 88 -21.96 -13.54 -9.21
C LYS A 88 -22.14 -15.05 -9.17
N CYS A 89 -22.09 -15.65 -7.98
CA CYS A 89 -22.07 -17.11 -7.83
C CYS A 89 -23.41 -17.76 -8.21
N ILE A 90 -23.40 -18.57 -9.27
CA ILE A 90 -24.57 -19.36 -9.73
C ILE A 90 -24.73 -20.72 -9.01
N GLN A 91 -23.94 -20.97 -7.96
CA GLN A 91 -23.97 -22.16 -7.12
C GLN A 91 -23.81 -23.50 -7.89
N CYS A 92 -23.09 -23.49 -9.01
CA CYS A 92 -22.86 -24.68 -9.86
C CYS A 92 -21.93 -25.73 -9.24
N ARG A 93 -21.26 -25.44 -8.11
CA ARG A 93 -20.38 -26.31 -7.32
C ARG A 93 -19.16 -26.89 -8.06
N ARG A 94 -18.83 -26.40 -9.26
CA ARG A 94 -17.65 -26.89 -10.02
C ARG A 94 -16.35 -26.64 -9.26
N CYS A 95 -16.24 -25.52 -8.52
CA CYS A 95 -15.07 -25.18 -7.72
C CYS A 95 -14.85 -26.16 -6.55
N GLU A 96 -15.91 -26.70 -5.95
CA GLU A 96 -15.83 -27.75 -4.94
C GLU A 96 -15.32 -29.06 -5.55
N THR A 97 -15.91 -29.46 -6.69
CA THR A 97 -15.56 -30.73 -7.37
C THR A 97 -14.12 -30.75 -7.90
N ILE A 98 -13.62 -29.60 -8.43
CA ILE A 98 -12.27 -29.52 -9.03
C ILE A 98 -11.18 -29.41 -7.98
N CYS A 99 -11.49 -29.05 -6.73
CA CYS A 99 -10.50 -28.80 -5.69
C CYS A 99 -9.81 -30.10 -5.24
N PRO A 100 -8.50 -30.31 -5.54
CA PRO A 100 -7.82 -31.56 -5.21
C PRO A 100 -7.68 -31.78 -3.69
N ASN A 101 -7.74 -30.70 -2.91
CA ASN A 101 -7.55 -30.75 -1.46
C ASN A 101 -8.86 -30.54 -0.67
N HIS A 102 -10.02 -30.54 -1.36
CA HIS A 102 -11.32 -30.31 -0.75
C HIS A 102 -11.38 -29.05 0.15
N ALA A 103 -10.64 -28.01 -0.28
CA ALA A 103 -10.58 -26.73 0.45
C ALA A 103 -11.85 -25.89 0.30
N ILE A 104 -12.76 -26.23 -0.62
CA ILE A 104 -14.01 -25.54 -0.88
C ILE A 104 -15.17 -26.49 -0.60
N THR A 105 -16.19 -26.02 0.12
CA THR A 105 -17.42 -26.77 0.40
C THR A 105 -18.63 -25.87 0.18
N PHE A 106 -19.85 -26.46 0.10
CA PHE A 106 -21.12 -25.73 -0.02
C PHE A 106 -22.05 -26.04 1.17
N PRO A 107 -22.76 -25.01 1.73
CA PRO A 107 -22.71 -23.58 1.35
C PRO A 107 -21.30 -23.07 1.27
N PHE A 108 -21.00 -22.12 0.35
CA PHE A 108 -19.64 -21.77 0.01
C PHE A 108 -18.80 -21.41 1.26
N THR A 109 -17.81 -22.22 1.54
CA THR A 109 -16.76 -21.93 2.51
C THR A 109 -15.40 -22.29 1.92
N TRP A 110 -14.36 -21.56 2.31
CA TRP A 110 -13.00 -21.82 1.89
C TRP A 110 -12.08 -21.97 3.10
N LYS A 111 -11.31 -23.06 3.12
CA LYS A 111 -10.34 -23.38 4.16
C LYS A 111 -8.92 -23.11 3.62
N GLN A 112 -8.32 -22.00 4.07
CA GLN A 112 -7.03 -21.56 3.58
C GLN A 112 -5.91 -22.57 3.87
N ASP A 113 -5.95 -23.22 5.03
CA ASP A 113 -5.00 -24.23 5.49
C ASP A 113 -4.93 -25.48 4.60
N LEU A 114 -6.03 -25.81 3.91
CA LEU A 114 -6.11 -26.91 2.96
C LEU A 114 -5.75 -26.48 1.53
N CYS A 115 -5.70 -25.19 1.24
CA CYS A 115 -5.52 -24.67 -0.10
C CYS A 115 -4.05 -24.72 -0.55
N SER A 116 -3.78 -25.37 -1.69
CA SER A 116 -2.45 -25.43 -2.31
C SER A 116 -2.17 -24.31 -3.31
N ASP A 117 -3.01 -23.27 -3.40
CA ASP A 117 -2.92 -22.18 -4.37
C ASP A 117 -2.81 -22.63 -5.85
N CYS A 118 -3.45 -23.75 -6.17
CA CYS A 118 -3.43 -24.30 -7.54
C CYS A 118 -4.34 -23.54 -8.52
N ARG A 119 -5.23 -22.70 -8.05
CA ARG A 119 -6.16 -21.80 -8.76
C ARG A 119 -7.17 -22.50 -9.71
N LYS A 120 -7.25 -23.81 -9.76
CA LYS A 120 -8.21 -24.54 -10.59
C LYS A 120 -9.65 -24.10 -10.38
N CYS A 121 -10.02 -23.69 -9.16
CA CYS A 121 -11.35 -23.20 -8.83
C CYS A 121 -11.63 -21.82 -9.43
N GLU A 122 -10.63 -20.97 -9.59
CA GLU A 122 -10.68 -19.69 -10.30
C GLU A 122 -10.86 -19.94 -11.80
N ASP A 123 -10.03 -20.79 -12.40
CA ASP A 123 -10.05 -21.10 -13.84
C ASP A 123 -11.37 -21.74 -14.31
N ILE A 124 -11.99 -22.60 -13.47
CA ILE A 124 -13.25 -23.28 -13.82
C ILE A 124 -14.50 -22.43 -13.58
N CYS A 125 -14.40 -21.29 -12.92
CA CYS A 125 -15.54 -20.46 -12.54
C CYS A 125 -16.02 -19.61 -13.71
N LEU A 126 -16.98 -20.11 -14.49
CA LEU A 126 -17.56 -19.39 -15.63
C LEU A 126 -18.30 -18.11 -15.26
N ALA A 127 -18.73 -17.99 -14.01
CA ALA A 127 -19.37 -16.78 -13.48
C ALA A 127 -18.36 -15.75 -12.94
N GLU A 128 -17.06 -16.04 -12.99
CA GLU A 128 -15.99 -15.19 -12.42
C GLU A 128 -16.28 -14.78 -10.96
N ALA A 129 -16.94 -15.69 -10.21
CA ALA A 129 -17.29 -15.45 -8.82
C ALA A 129 -16.13 -15.76 -7.85
N ILE A 130 -15.05 -16.38 -8.34
CA ILE A 130 -13.86 -16.70 -7.55
C ILE A 130 -12.65 -16.02 -8.17
N SER A 131 -11.88 -15.35 -7.32
CA SER A 131 -10.57 -14.80 -7.66
C SER A 131 -9.61 -14.96 -6.49
N PHE A 132 -8.31 -14.77 -6.73
CA PHE A 132 -7.31 -14.78 -5.67
C PHE A 132 -6.61 -13.43 -5.57
N SER A 133 -6.54 -12.89 -4.35
CA SER A 133 -5.62 -11.82 -4.02
C SER A 133 -4.28 -12.41 -3.56
N GLY A 134 -3.23 -12.02 -4.22
CA GLY A 134 -1.86 -12.46 -3.93
C GLY A 134 -1.24 -13.24 -5.09
N LYS A 135 -0.12 -12.72 -5.57
CA LYS A 135 0.70 -13.33 -6.62
C LYS A 135 2.17 -13.22 -6.26
N LYS A 136 2.89 -14.32 -6.35
CA LYS A 136 4.34 -14.34 -6.17
C LYS A 136 5.01 -13.81 -7.44
N MET A 137 5.73 -12.69 -7.35
CA MET A 137 6.38 -12.03 -8.48
C MET A 137 7.88 -11.94 -8.28
N LYS A 138 8.65 -12.02 -9.38
CA LYS A 138 10.08 -11.69 -9.36
C LYS A 138 10.24 -10.18 -9.20
N ILE A 139 11.17 -9.75 -8.35
CA ILE A 139 11.43 -8.31 -8.13
C ILE A 139 11.83 -7.63 -9.44
N ALA A 140 12.61 -8.29 -10.29
CA ALA A 140 12.98 -7.74 -11.59
C ALA A 140 11.76 -7.46 -12.49
N ASP A 141 10.78 -8.38 -12.53
CA ASP A 141 9.57 -8.21 -13.33
C ASP A 141 8.70 -7.08 -12.75
N LEU A 142 8.65 -6.97 -11.42
CA LEU A 142 7.90 -5.92 -10.74
C LEU A 142 8.48 -4.52 -11.00
N VAL A 143 9.81 -4.36 -10.94
CA VAL A 143 10.46 -3.09 -11.27
C VAL A 143 10.29 -2.78 -12.76
N ALA A 144 10.36 -3.80 -13.65
CA ALA A 144 10.08 -3.60 -15.06
C ALA A 144 8.65 -3.09 -15.32
N GLU A 145 7.67 -3.59 -14.54
CA GLU A 145 6.28 -3.11 -14.62
C GLU A 145 6.18 -1.64 -14.20
N VAL A 146 6.79 -1.27 -13.08
CA VAL A 146 6.80 0.12 -12.58
C VAL A 146 7.50 1.08 -13.56
N CYS A 147 8.59 0.67 -14.19
CA CYS A 147 9.31 1.49 -15.16
C CYS A 147 8.48 1.82 -16.41
N LYS A 148 7.34 1.17 -16.63
CA LYS A 148 6.45 1.53 -17.76
C LYS A 148 5.85 2.93 -17.64
N ASP A 149 5.78 3.47 -16.41
CA ASP A 149 5.19 4.76 -16.12
C ASP A 149 6.23 5.87 -15.92
N TRP A 150 7.48 5.63 -16.30
CA TRP A 150 8.61 6.54 -16.09
C TRP A 150 8.34 7.98 -16.55
N ASP A 151 7.76 8.16 -17.75
CA ASP A 151 7.53 9.49 -18.32
C ASP A 151 6.55 10.32 -17.48
N TYR A 152 5.58 9.66 -16.83
CA TYR A 152 4.66 10.31 -15.91
C TYR A 152 5.35 10.71 -14.60
N TYR A 153 6.29 9.89 -14.12
CA TYR A 153 7.07 10.21 -12.92
C TYR A 153 7.97 11.43 -13.14
N GLU A 154 8.66 11.50 -14.28
CA GLU A 154 9.49 12.67 -14.61
C GLU A 154 8.68 13.96 -14.69
N GLN A 155 7.50 13.94 -15.32
CA GLN A 155 6.65 15.12 -15.49
C GLN A 155 6.00 15.60 -14.21
N SER A 156 5.66 14.68 -13.30
CA SER A 156 4.93 14.99 -12.07
C SER A 156 5.79 15.03 -10.81
N HIS A 157 7.10 14.75 -10.91
CA HIS A 157 7.98 14.47 -9.77
C HIS A 157 7.47 13.32 -8.89
N GLY A 158 6.84 12.33 -9.54
CA GLY A 158 6.28 11.13 -8.91
C GLY A 158 7.27 9.98 -8.79
N GLY A 159 6.75 8.74 -8.78
CA GLY A 159 7.58 7.54 -8.68
C GLY A 159 6.80 6.30 -8.27
N VAL A 160 7.44 5.40 -7.55
CA VAL A 160 6.80 4.20 -6.99
C VAL A 160 6.44 4.41 -5.53
N THR A 161 5.27 3.91 -5.13
CA THR A 161 4.89 3.74 -3.73
C THR A 161 4.79 2.26 -3.40
N ILE A 162 5.40 1.84 -2.30
CA ILE A 162 5.29 0.47 -1.81
C ILE A 162 4.39 0.51 -0.57
N SER A 163 3.25 -0.13 -0.66
CA SER A 163 2.15 -0.14 0.29
C SER A 163 1.60 -1.56 0.46
N GLY A 164 0.32 -1.71 0.78
CA GLY A 164 -0.42 -2.97 0.80
C GLY A 164 -0.95 -3.34 2.17
N GLY A 165 -0.41 -4.40 2.78
CA GLY A 165 -0.52 -4.67 4.20
C GLY A 165 0.50 -3.81 4.96
N GLU A 166 1.61 -4.42 5.39
CA GLU A 166 2.77 -3.74 5.96
C GLU A 166 4.01 -4.21 5.20
N PRO A 167 4.68 -3.34 4.40
CA PRO A 167 5.82 -3.75 3.59
C PRO A 167 6.95 -4.44 4.37
N PHE A 168 7.18 -3.99 5.61
CA PHE A 168 8.21 -4.56 6.50
C PHE A 168 7.89 -5.97 6.99
N THR A 169 6.72 -6.52 6.70
CA THR A 169 6.37 -7.92 7.00
C THR A 169 7.16 -8.90 6.12
N GLN A 170 7.40 -8.57 4.84
CA GLN A 170 8.23 -9.34 3.92
C GLN A 170 9.65 -8.76 3.83
N PHE A 171 10.31 -8.47 4.94
CA PHE A 171 11.43 -7.56 5.05
C PHE A 171 12.57 -7.80 4.04
N GLU A 172 13.09 -9.03 3.93
CA GLU A 172 14.22 -9.32 3.03
C GLU A 172 13.87 -9.06 1.55
N ALA A 173 12.68 -9.47 1.14
CA ALA A 173 12.18 -9.25 -0.21
C ALA A 173 11.86 -7.77 -0.46
N PHE A 174 11.27 -7.09 0.54
CA PHE A 174 11.01 -5.67 0.50
C PHE A 174 12.30 -4.85 0.38
N LEU A 175 13.33 -5.16 1.18
CA LEU A 175 14.63 -4.50 1.10
C LEU A 175 15.28 -4.69 -0.28
N ALA A 176 15.17 -5.89 -0.85
CA ALA A 176 15.65 -6.16 -2.20
C ALA A 176 14.87 -5.36 -3.26
N LEU A 177 13.55 -5.19 -3.10
CA LEU A 177 12.71 -4.36 -3.97
C LEU A 177 13.11 -2.88 -3.88
N LEU A 178 13.31 -2.35 -2.67
CA LEU A 178 13.78 -0.98 -2.45
C LEU A 178 15.09 -0.71 -3.19
N LYS A 179 16.09 -1.60 -2.99
CA LYS A 179 17.40 -1.51 -3.66
C LYS A 179 17.25 -1.52 -5.18
N ALA A 180 16.40 -2.40 -5.71
CA ALA A 180 16.16 -2.50 -7.14
C ALA A 180 15.49 -1.25 -7.72
N CYS A 181 14.50 -0.68 -7.02
CA CYS A 181 13.86 0.58 -7.41
C CYS A 181 14.85 1.74 -7.42
N LYS A 182 15.69 1.86 -6.38
CA LYS A 182 16.73 2.90 -6.32
C LYS A 182 17.80 2.72 -7.39
N ALA A 183 18.23 1.50 -7.67
CA ALA A 183 19.17 1.20 -8.76
C ALA A 183 18.59 1.61 -10.13
N ALA A 184 17.27 1.43 -10.32
CA ALA A 184 16.56 1.89 -11.51
C ALA A 184 16.42 3.43 -11.59
N GLY A 185 16.76 4.17 -10.52
CA GLY A 185 16.65 5.62 -10.44
C GLY A 185 15.27 6.15 -10.06
N LEU A 186 14.39 5.28 -9.53
CA LEU A 186 13.04 5.66 -9.12
C LEU A 186 13.05 6.44 -7.81
N HIS A 187 12.15 7.41 -7.69
CA HIS A 187 11.77 7.99 -6.39
C HIS A 187 10.84 6.99 -5.69
N VAL A 188 11.20 6.61 -4.45
CA VAL A 188 10.52 5.57 -3.68
C VAL A 188 9.80 6.18 -2.48
N ALA A 189 8.48 6.07 -2.44
CA ALA A 189 7.70 6.29 -1.24
C ALA A 189 7.31 4.95 -0.60
N VAL A 190 7.15 4.94 0.71
CA VAL A 190 6.69 3.77 1.47
C VAL A 190 5.54 4.18 2.38
N GLU A 191 4.40 3.54 2.19
CA GLU A 191 3.27 3.63 3.10
C GLU A 191 3.39 2.55 4.16
N THR A 192 3.41 2.95 5.43
CA THR A 192 3.70 2.03 6.53
C THR A 192 2.98 2.40 7.82
N THR A 193 2.67 1.38 8.59
CA THR A 193 2.12 1.53 9.95
C THR A 193 3.18 1.92 10.99
N GLY A 194 4.46 1.77 10.66
CA GLY A 194 5.55 1.96 11.61
C GLY A 194 5.69 0.83 12.65
N ASN A 195 4.86 -0.21 12.58
CA ASN A 195 4.80 -1.30 13.58
C ASN A 195 5.83 -2.40 13.29
N PHE A 196 7.10 -2.04 13.32
CA PHE A 196 8.25 -2.94 13.10
C PHE A 196 9.49 -2.43 13.87
N THR A 197 10.51 -3.28 13.99
CA THR A 197 11.71 -2.95 14.76
C THR A 197 12.56 -1.87 14.08
N GLN A 198 13.20 -1.03 14.87
CA GLN A 198 14.07 0.05 14.36
C GLN A 198 15.24 -0.48 13.53
N GLU A 199 15.73 -1.69 13.80
CA GLU A 199 16.76 -2.34 13.00
C GLU A 199 16.36 -2.44 11.52
N LYS A 200 15.11 -2.83 11.24
CA LYS A 200 14.57 -2.89 9.88
C LYS A 200 14.49 -1.50 9.25
N LEU A 201 14.09 -0.47 10.03
CA LEU A 201 14.08 0.91 9.56
C LEU A 201 15.47 1.34 9.08
N LEU A 202 16.50 1.11 9.91
CA LEU A 202 17.87 1.51 9.60
C LEU A 202 18.40 0.91 8.30
N GLN A 203 18.06 -0.36 8.03
CA GLN A 203 18.47 -1.03 6.80
C GLN A 203 17.72 -0.51 5.57
N ALA A 204 16.44 -0.14 5.70
CA ALA A 204 15.60 0.31 4.59
C ALA A 204 15.78 1.81 4.27
N LEU A 205 16.05 2.65 5.29
CA LEU A 205 16.09 4.11 5.22
C LEU A 205 16.94 4.70 4.07
N PRO A 206 18.12 4.15 3.70
CA PRO A 206 18.91 4.67 2.57
C PRO A 206 18.21 4.58 1.21
N TYR A 207 17.18 3.76 1.11
CA TYR A 207 16.48 3.47 -0.16
C TYR A 207 15.07 4.08 -0.21
N ILE A 208 14.67 4.87 0.79
CA ILE A 208 13.36 5.49 0.89
C ILE A 208 13.51 7.01 0.80
N ASP A 209 12.76 7.62 -0.11
CA ASP A 209 12.75 9.07 -0.32
C ASP A 209 11.63 9.75 0.45
N CYS A 210 10.48 9.05 0.66
CA CYS A 210 9.32 9.57 1.37
C CYS A 210 8.66 8.47 2.20
N PHE A 211 8.32 8.76 3.44
CA PHE A 211 7.51 7.92 4.30
C PHE A 211 6.09 8.50 4.40
N LEU A 212 5.10 7.71 4.04
CA LEU A 212 3.70 7.93 4.36
C LEU A 212 3.41 7.11 5.62
N MET A 213 3.62 7.69 6.79
CA MET A 213 3.65 6.93 8.03
C MET A 213 2.38 7.13 8.84
N ASP A 214 1.68 6.05 9.12
CA ASP A 214 0.41 6.08 9.83
C ASP A 214 0.57 6.38 11.33
N CYS A 215 -0.21 7.33 11.81
CA CYS A 215 -0.47 7.59 13.22
C CYS A 215 -1.95 7.32 13.51
N LYS A 216 -2.28 6.05 13.79
CA LYS A 216 -3.69 5.65 13.93
C LYS A 216 -4.29 6.01 15.28
N HIS A 217 -3.50 6.03 16.36
CA HIS A 217 -3.88 6.47 17.70
C HIS A 217 -2.63 6.74 18.55
N LEU A 218 -2.75 7.66 19.55
CA LEU A 218 -1.67 7.98 20.50
C LEU A 218 -1.85 7.32 21.88
N ASP A 219 -2.95 6.61 22.08
CA ASP A 219 -3.21 5.77 23.25
C ASP A 219 -2.83 4.32 22.93
N ALA A 220 -1.91 3.76 23.73
CA ALA A 220 -1.35 2.43 23.50
C ALA A 220 -2.40 1.31 23.66
N ASP A 221 -3.26 1.44 24.67
CA ASP A 221 -4.26 0.42 24.97
C ASP A 221 -5.35 0.37 23.91
N LYS A 222 -5.83 1.54 23.47
CA LYS A 222 -6.81 1.64 22.39
C LYS A 222 -6.24 1.13 21.06
N LEU A 223 -5.00 1.52 20.72
CA LEU A 223 -4.35 1.05 19.50
C LEU A 223 -4.19 -0.47 19.51
N ALA A 224 -3.68 -1.03 20.60
CA ALA A 224 -3.48 -2.47 20.74
C ALA A 224 -4.81 -3.24 20.71
N ALA A 225 -5.81 -2.79 21.47
CA ALA A 225 -7.11 -3.47 21.55
C ALA A 225 -7.84 -3.51 20.20
N VAL A 226 -7.75 -2.44 19.39
CA VAL A 226 -8.53 -2.34 18.14
C VAL A 226 -7.76 -2.86 16.94
N THR A 227 -6.45 -2.64 16.87
CA THR A 227 -5.67 -2.96 15.66
C THR A 227 -4.61 -4.05 15.87
N GLY A 228 -4.27 -4.37 17.11
CA GLY A 228 -3.11 -5.22 17.47
C GLY A 228 -1.77 -4.48 17.36
N GLY A 229 -1.78 -3.15 17.16
CA GLY A 229 -0.56 -2.35 17.01
C GLY A 229 0.22 -2.15 18.30
N ASN A 230 1.54 -1.99 18.20
CA ASN A 230 2.42 -1.66 19.31
C ASN A 230 2.88 -0.20 19.18
N LEU A 231 2.27 0.69 20.00
CA LEU A 231 2.57 2.13 19.95
C LEU A 231 4.04 2.43 20.25
N ALA A 232 4.69 1.67 21.14
CA ALA A 232 6.09 1.91 21.48
C ALA A 232 7.04 1.71 20.28
N LEU A 233 6.79 0.69 19.44
CA LEU A 233 7.55 0.48 18.19
C LEU A 233 7.31 1.64 17.21
N ILE A 234 6.05 2.03 17.03
CA ILE A 234 5.66 3.11 16.13
C ILE A 234 6.31 4.43 16.56
N GLN A 235 6.22 4.77 17.84
CA GLN A 235 6.82 6.00 18.40
C GLN A 235 8.35 6.00 18.31
N ALA A 236 9.01 4.85 18.54
CA ALA A 236 10.46 4.73 18.40
C ALA A 236 10.90 5.03 16.94
N ASN A 237 10.16 4.54 15.95
CA ASN A 237 10.42 4.81 14.54
C ASN A 237 10.15 6.27 14.17
N PHE A 238 9.05 6.87 14.65
CA PHE A 238 8.79 8.30 14.48
C PHE A 238 9.90 9.16 15.11
N ALA A 239 10.32 8.87 16.34
CA ALA A 239 11.37 9.60 17.02
C ALA A 239 12.71 9.52 16.28
N TYR A 240 13.04 8.34 15.74
CA TYR A 240 14.24 8.18 14.93
C TYR A 240 14.19 9.03 13.65
N LEU A 241 13.09 8.95 12.89
CA LEU A 241 12.90 9.72 11.65
C LEU A 241 12.89 11.23 11.90
N SER A 242 12.23 11.67 12.99
CA SER A 242 12.23 13.07 13.44
C SER A 242 13.64 13.63 13.62
N LYS A 243 14.53 12.85 14.21
CA LYS A 243 15.91 13.28 14.49
C LYS A 243 16.80 13.28 13.26
N HIS A 244 16.60 12.38 12.29
CA HIS A 244 17.57 12.13 11.22
C HIS A 244 17.09 12.57 9.83
N CYS A 245 15.79 12.57 9.55
CA CYS A 245 15.23 12.92 8.25
C CYS A 245 13.75 13.36 8.32
N PRO A 246 13.44 14.41 9.12
CA PRO A 246 12.04 14.85 9.31
C PRO A 246 11.36 15.28 8.01
N ASP A 247 12.11 15.80 7.05
CA ASP A 247 11.57 16.25 5.75
C ASP A 247 11.14 15.10 4.82
N LYS A 248 11.47 13.84 5.17
CA LYS A 248 11.02 12.66 4.42
C LYS A 248 9.68 12.10 4.89
N VAL A 249 9.08 12.64 5.96
CA VAL A 249 7.92 12.04 6.62
C VAL A 249 6.67 12.88 6.41
N ILE A 250 5.64 12.24 5.88
CA ILE A 250 4.26 12.70 5.89
C ILE A 250 3.52 11.82 6.89
N VAL A 251 2.98 12.42 7.95
CA VAL A 251 2.17 11.69 8.94
C VAL A 251 0.79 11.49 8.36
N ARG A 252 0.28 10.25 8.34
CA ARG A 252 -1.06 9.92 7.87
C ARG A 252 -1.94 9.46 9.02
N MET A 253 -3.14 9.99 9.12
CA MET A 253 -4.12 9.59 10.11
C MET A 253 -5.42 9.20 9.42
N PRO A 254 -5.73 7.89 9.30
CA PRO A 254 -7.08 7.48 8.96
C PRO A 254 -8.02 7.89 10.10
N VAL A 255 -8.98 8.77 9.80
CA VAL A 255 -9.93 9.31 10.78
C VAL A 255 -11.15 8.40 10.83
N ILE A 256 -11.26 7.62 11.89
CA ILE A 256 -12.22 6.51 12.01
C ILE A 256 -13.26 6.82 13.08
N PRO A 257 -14.56 6.76 12.75
CA PRO A 257 -15.65 6.98 13.70
C PRO A 257 -15.52 6.08 14.93
N ARG A 258 -15.76 6.64 16.12
CA ARG A 258 -15.73 5.96 17.43
C ARG A 258 -14.36 5.37 17.83
N PHE A 259 -13.31 5.66 17.07
CA PHE A 259 -11.97 5.20 17.39
C PHE A 259 -11.01 6.36 17.65
N ASN A 260 -10.84 7.27 16.69
CA ASN A 260 -9.84 8.34 16.78
C ASN A 260 -10.32 9.68 16.18
N GLU A 261 -11.59 9.82 15.85
CA GLU A 261 -12.12 11.04 15.22
C GLU A 261 -11.95 12.30 16.08
N ASP A 262 -11.81 12.13 17.37
CA ASP A 262 -11.53 13.19 18.36
C ASP A 262 -10.03 13.50 18.54
N CYS A 263 -9.13 12.68 17.99
CA CYS A 263 -7.69 12.78 18.19
C CYS A 263 -6.95 13.59 17.11
N CYS A 264 -7.64 14.19 16.12
CA CYS A 264 -6.97 14.88 15.01
C CYS A 264 -6.04 16.01 15.48
N LYS A 265 -6.44 16.79 16.50
CA LYS A 265 -5.60 17.84 17.07
C LYS A 265 -4.36 17.28 17.73
N ASP A 266 -4.51 16.19 18.49
CA ASP A 266 -3.41 15.55 19.21
C ASP A 266 -2.37 15.01 18.24
N VAL A 267 -2.79 14.42 17.11
CA VAL A 267 -1.88 13.92 16.06
C VAL A 267 -1.16 15.09 15.36
N ILE A 268 -1.84 16.22 15.09
CA ILE A 268 -1.19 17.41 14.54
C ILE A 268 -0.16 17.97 15.51
N ASP A 269 -0.49 18.08 16.80
CA ASP A 269 0.43 18.57 17.84
C ASP A 269 1.61 17.59 18.04
N TYR A 270 1.36 16.27 17.97
CA TYR A 270 2.39 15.25 17.99
C TYR A 270 3.35 15.39 16.79
N ALA A 271 2.83 15.52 15.57
CA ALA A 271 3.64 15.75 14.38
C ALA A 271 4.52 17.01 14.51
N LYS A 272 3.96 18.10 15.04
CA LYS A 272 4.71 19.33 15.33
C LYS A 272 5.83 19.11 16.35
N SER A 273 5.57 18.38 17.43
CA SER A 273 6.56 18.07 18.47
C SER A 273 7.75 17.29 17.93
N LEU A 274 7.53 16.52 16.86
CA LEU A 274 8.52 15.74 16.13
C LEU A 274 9.12 16.47 14.92
N HIS A 275 8.84 17.78 14.76
CA HIS A 275 9.35 18.61 13.65
C HIS A 275 8.92 18.17 12.25
N PHE A 276 7.90 17.33 12.13
CA PHE A 276 7.29 17.02 10.84
C PHE A 276 6.48 18.22 10.34
N LYS A 277 6.38 18.37 9.03
CA LYS A 277 5.77 19.55 8.41
C LYS A 277 4.40 19.29 7.81
N GLU A 278 4.04 18.01 7.63
CA GLU A 278 2.86 17.62 6.87
C GLU A 278 2.09 16.49 7.55
N VAL A 279 0.77 16.63 7.61
CA VAL A 279 -0.18 15.66 8.16
C VAL A 279 -1.30 15.47 7.15
N HIS A 280 -1.58 14.23 6.74
CA HIS A 280 -2.74 13.88 5.94
C HIS A 280 -3.82 13.27 6.84
N LEU A 281 -4.97 13.91 6.92
CA LEU A 281 -6.18 13.35 7.54
C LEU A 281 -6.98 12.62 6.48
N LEU A 282 -7.09 11.31 6.61
CA LEU A 282 -7.75 10.45 5.65
C LEU A 282 -9.18 10.17 6.12
N PRO A 283 -10.21 10.78 5.51
CA PRO A 283 -11.59 10.58 5.91
C PRO A 283 -11.97 9.10 5.81
N PHE A 284 -12.70 8.60 6.79
CA PHE A 284 -13.24 7.23 6.78
C PHE A 284 -14.06 6.96 5.53
N HIS A 285 -13.86 5.79 4.94
CA HIS A 285 -14.61 5.30 3.79
C HIS A 285 -14.89 3.81 3.87
N THR A 286 -15.92 3.36 3.16
CA THR A 286 -16.40 1.97 3.16
C THR A 286 -15.99 1.18 1.91
N MET A 287 -15.00 1.66 1.14
CA MET A 287 -14.59 1.04 -0.14
C MET A 287 -14.06 -0.39 0.00
N GLY A 288 -13.56 -0.77 1.18
CA GLY A 288 -13.13 -2.13 1.48
C GLY A 288 -14.25 -3.14 1.74
N LYS A 289 -15.49 -2.67 1.98
CA LYS A 289 -16.64 -3.50 2.40
C LYS A 289 -16.87 -4.72 1.54
N SER A 290 -16.82 -4.58 0.21
CA SER A 290 -17.00 -5.70 -0.71
C SER A 290 -15.94 -6.79 -0.54
N LYS A 291 -14.68 -6.42 -0.27
CA LYS A 291 -13.61 -7.38 -0.03
C LYS A 291 -13.79 -8.16 1.26
N TRP A 292 -14.30 -7.51 2.33
CA TRP A 292 -14.66 -8.20 3.56
C TRP A 292 -15.71 -9.28 3.29
N HIS A 293 -16.79 -8.96 2.57
CA HIS A 293 -17.83 -9.92 2.21
C HIS A 293 -17.29 -11.04 1.31
N GLN A 294 -16.42 -10.70 0.34
CA GLN A 294 -15.78 -11.69 -0.53
C GLN A 294 -14.86 -12.65 0.24
N MET A 295 -14.30 -12.20 1.38
CA MET A 295 -13.53 -13.04 2.32
C MET A 295 -14.41 -13.77 3.32
N GLN A 296 -15.74 -13.65 3.23
CA GLN A 296 -16.72 -14.19 4.18
C GLN A 296 -16.47 -13.67 5.62
N LYS A 297 -16.12 -12.40 5.73
CA LYS A 297 -15.90 -11.71 7.01
C LYS A 297 -16.89 -10.58 7.16
N ASP A 298 -17.35 -10.37 8.41
CA ASP A 298 -18.20 -9.23 8.75
C ASP A 298 -17.37 -7.93 8.72
N PHE A 299 -17.91 -6.91 8.07
CA PHE A 299 -17.34 -5.58 8.10
C PHE A 299 -17.86 -4.82 9.31
N HIS A 300 -16.96 -4.44 10.24
CA HIS A 300 -17.38 -3.80 11.49
C HIS A 300 -18.19 -2.51 11.30
N TYR A 301 -17.93 -1.80 10.23
CA TYR A 301 -18.57 -0.52 9.88
C TYR A 301 -19.65 -0.67 8.79
N GLU A 302 -20.37 -1.81 8.80
CA GLU A 302 -21.37 -2.17 7.77
C GLU A 302 -22.44 -1.10 7.55
N LYS A 303 -22.87 -0.44 8.63
CA LYS A 303 -23.95 0.56 8.63
C LYS A 303 -23.46 2.01 8.63
N ASP A 304 -22.13 2.22 8.66
CA ASP A 304 -21.57 3.54 8.72
C ASP A 304 -21.52 4.19 7.33
N ALA A 305 -21.82 5.47 7.28
CA ALA A 305 -21.64 6.28 6.08
C ALA A 305 -20.17 6.68 5.92
N MET A 306 -19.76 7.01 4.71
CA MET A 306 -18.46 7.67 4.45
C MET A 306 -18.41 9.00 5.20
N MET A 307 -17.24 9.32 5.76
CA MET A 307 -17.05 10.60 6.44
C MET A 307 -17.04 11.73 5.42
N ASP A 308 -17.77 12.79 5.73
CA ASP A 308 -17.71 14.02 4.94
C ASP A 308 -16.37 14.72 5.15
N LYS A 309 -15.68 14.99 4.03
CA LYS A 309 -14.38 15.68 4.03
C LYS A 309 -14.49 17.08 4.65
N GLU A 310 -15.61 17.75 4.50
CA GLU A 310 -15.85 19.10 5.05
C GLU A 310 -15.79 19.12 6.59
N SER A 311 -16.14 18.01 7.25
CA SER A 311 -16.04 17.89 8.70
C SER A 311 -14.60 18.00 9.23
N LEU A 312 -13.61 17.78 8.39
CA LEU A 312 -12.19 17.85 8.73
C LEU A 312 -11.55 19.24 8.43
N LEU A 313 -12.24 20.13 7.70
CA LEU A 313 -11.72 21.47 7.36
C LEU A 313 -11.23 22.29 8.57
N PRO A 314 -11.86 22.27 9.75
CA PRO A 314 -11.35 22.98 10.93
C PRO A 314 -9.93 22.58 11.35
N TYR A 315 -9.49 21.37 11.02
CA TYR A 315 -8.13 20.90 11.33
C TYR A 315 -7.08 21.48 10.38
N VAL A 316 -7.45 21.90 9.18
CA VAL A 316 -6.56 22.62 8.26
C VAL A 316 -6.15 23.95 8.86
N ASP A 317 -7.12 24.73 9.37
CA ASP A 317 -6.84 25.99 10.06
C ASP A 317 -6.04 25.78 11.35
N TYR A 318 -6.37 24.71 12.09
CA TYR A 318 -5.64 24.33 13.30
C TYR A 318 -4.17 24.03 13.02
N GLY A 319 -3.88 23.28 11.96
CA GLY A 319 -2.51 22.98 11.52
C GLY A 319 -1.77 24.22 11.06
N LYS A 320 -2.40 25.05 10.23
CA LYS A 320 -1.85 26.32 9.73
C LYS A 320 -1.39 27.24 10.86
N ALA A 321 -2.21 27.38 11.92
CA ALA A 321 -1.87 28.16 13.10
C ALA A 321 -0.63 27.61 13.86
N ARG A 322 -0.23 26.37 13.58
CA ARG A 322 0.92 25.68 14.19
C ARG A 322 2.11 25.52 13.26
N GLY A 323 2.01 25.99 12.02
CA GLY A 323 3.04 25.83 11.00
C GLY A 323 3.12 24.42 10.43
N ILE A 324 2.02 23.64 10.52
CA ILE A 324 1.87 22.31 9.94
C ILE A 324 0.94 22.39 8.72
N HIS A 325 1.38 21.84 7.59
CA HIS A 325 0.49 21.63 6.44
C HIS A 325 -0.43 20.45 6.72
N VAL A 326 -1.74 20.70 6.74
CA VAL A 326 -2.74 19.63 6.89
C VAL A 326 -3.49 19.48 5.59
N GLN A 327 -3.43 18.27 5.01
CA GLN A 327 -4.18 17.89 3.81
C GLN A 327 -5.33 16.95 4.21
N ILE A 328 -6.50 17.11 3.57
CA ILE A 328 -7.63 16.19 3.72
C ILE A 328 -7.66 15.23 2.54
N GLY A 329 -7.49 13.96 2.84
CA GLY A 329 -7.22 12.90 1.87
C GLY A 329 -5.72 12.69 1.65
N GLY A 330 -5.36 11.71 0.83
CA GLY A 330 -3.98 11.38 0.51
C GLY A 330 -3.54 11.95 -0.81
#